data_f66b70212bc5aadc80f29811c115ebaf
#
_entry.id   f66b70212bc5aadc80f29811c115ebaf
#
_cell.length_a   1.000
_cell.length_b   1.000
_cell.length_c   1.000
_cell.angle_alpha   90.00
_cell.angle_beta   90.00
_cell.angle_gamma   90.00
#
_symmetry.space_group_name_H-M   'P 1'
#
loop_
_entity.id
_entity.type
_entity.pdbx_description
1 polymer ?
#
loop_
_entity_poly.entity_id
_entity_poly.type
_entity_poly.pdbx_seq_one_letter_code
_entity_poly.pdbx_strand_id
1 'polypeptide(L)'
;MSAPALRPQLLMPLHRLTPVEPAEPDAVAEPTQPVGPHPPLARLVHLDDPKQEGLKAWTTRVREAEEAVLVLDTRGRVFGMSASCAGLLRVDPGQVFGALLVDIVTLVDFTAAALPLTEPGRQVPPLRALSTGALARGLVRFTRNGRTSTHDVVGVPLAKGAGALAFFTAV
;
A
#
# COMPACT_ATOMS: atom_id res chain seq x y z
N MET A 1 -39.42 -21.35 -53.37
CA MET A 1 -38.25 -21.43 -52.46
C MET A 1 -37.08 -20.79 -53.20
N SER A 2 -36.86 -19.49 -52.94
CA SER A 2 -35.80 -18.69 -53.62
C SER A 2 -34.64 -18.51 -52.66
N ALA A 3 -33.45 -18.86 -53.12
CA ALA A 3 -32.17 -18.67 -52.39
C ALA A 3 -31.73 -17.20 -52.51
N PRO A 4 -31.18 -16.60 -51.44
CA PRO A 4 -30.63 -15.25 -51.54
C PRO A 4 -29.20 -15.27 -52.09
N ALA A 5 -28.96 -14.31 -53.01
CA ALA A 5 -27.71 -14.09 -53.72
C ALA A 5 -26.59 -13.59 -52.78
N LEU A 6 -25.41 -14.21 -52.90
CA LEU A 6 -24.16 -13.76 -52.33
C LEU A 6 -23.68 -12.44 -52.97
N ARG A 7 -23.46 -11.40 -52.16
CA ARG A 7 -22.81 -10.16 -52.58
C ARG A 7 -21.29 -10.32 -52.57
N PRO A 8 -20.56 -9.83 -53.59
CA PRO A 8 -19.12 -9.87 -53.58
C PRO A 8 -18.52 -8.84 -52.61
N GLN A 9 -17.55 -9.27 -51.84
CA GLN A 9 -16.77 -8.39 -50.97
C GLN A 9 -15.86 -7.47 -51.83
N LEU A 10 -15.97 -6.16 -51.59
CA LEU A 10 -15.06 -5.18 -52.12
C LEU A 10 -13.64 -5.37 -51.53
N LEU A 11 -12.68 -5.69 -52.37
CA LEU A 11 -11.26 -5.59 -52.06
C LEU A 11 -10.89 -4.12 -51.88
N MET A 12 -10.49 -3.75 -50.67
CA MET A 12 -9.85 -2.46 -50.42
C MET A 12 -8.38 -2.48 -50.92
N PRO A 13 -7.91 -1.41 -51.59
CA PRO A 13 -6.51 -1.37 -52.04
C PRO A 13 -5.55 -1.17 -50.88
N LEU A 14 -4.50 -1.96 -50.88
CA LEU A 14 -3.33 -1.85 -50.02
C LEU A 14 -2.69 -0.46 -50.23
N HIS A 15 -2.84 0.45 -49.29
CA HIS A 15 -2.03 1.66 -49.26
C HIS A 15 -0.57 1.29 -49.00
N ARG A 16 0.29 1.69 -49.95
CA ARG A 16 1.73 1.64 -49.86
C ARG A 16 2.19 2.28 -48.55
N LEU A 17 2.80 1.48 -47.70
CA LEU A 17 3.59 1.97 -46.58
C LEU A 17 4.83 2.67 -47.13
N THR A 18 4.88 3.96 -47.04
CA THR A 18 6.14 4.72 -47.22
C THR A 18 7.05 4.42 -46.02
N PRO A 19 8.35 4.18 -46.25
CA PRO A 19 9.29 4.01 -45.13
C PRO A 19 9.37 5.33 -44.37
N VAL A 20 9.04 5.25 -43.07
CA VAL A 20 9.29 6.35 -42.13
C VAL A 20 10.79 6.33 -41.84
N GLU A 21 11.48 7.37 -42.26
CA GLU A 21 12.85 7.67 -41.90
C GLU A 21 13.00 7.73 -40.37
N PRO A 22 14.01 7.07 -39.76
CA PRO A 22 14.20 7.12 -38.33
C PRO A 22 14.54 8.53 -37.92
N ALA A 23 13.64 9.21 -37.23
CA ALA A 23 13.91 10.45 -36.54
C ALA A 23 15.03 10.23 -35.54
N GLU A 24 16.04 11.09 -35.59
CA GLU A 24 17.12 11.13 -34.60
C GLU A 24 16.57 11.21 -33.19
N PRO A 25 17.21 10.52 -32.20
CA PRO A 25 16.78 10.62 -30.83
C PRO A 25 17.06 12.02 -30.31
N ASP A 26 16.02 12.83 -30.28
CA ASP A 26 16.04 14.09 -29.56
C ASP A 26 16.41 13.82 -28.09
N ALA A 27 17.31 14.67 -27.63
CA ALA A 27 17.90 14.74 -26.32
C ALA A 27 16.98 14.20 -25.25
N VAL A 28 17.46 13.18 -24.54
CA VAL A 28 16.90 12.66 -23.31
C VAL A 28 16.71 13.84 -22.35
N ALA A 29 15.50 14.36 -22.30
CA ALA A 29 15.11 15.25 -21.22
C ALA A 29 15.24 14.41 -19.94
N GLU A 30 16.17 14.79 -19.08
CA GLU A 30 16.25 14.23 -17.73
C GLU A 30 14.86 14.27 -17.10
N PRO A 31 14.37 13.16 -16.54
CA PRO A 31 13.11 13.17 -15.84
C PRO A 31 13.24 14.14 -14.67
N THR A 32 12.64 15.31 -14.82
CA THR A 32 12.45 16.26 -13.73
C THR A 32 11.69 15.50 -12.65
N GLN A 33 12.41 15.09 -11.63
CA GLN A 33 11.85 14.43 -10.46
C GLN A 33 10.78 15.35 -9.88
N PRO A 34 9.54 14.91 -9.73
CA PRO A 34 8.62 15.57 -8.84
C PRO A 34 9.11 15.30 -7.43
N VAL A 35 9.93 16.19 -6.92
CA VAL A 35 10.28 16.23 -5.51
C VAL A 35 9.07 16.76 -4.76
N GLY A 36 8.08 15.88 -4.57
CA GLY A 36 7.19 16.02 -3.45
C GLY A 36 7.95 15.57 -2.19
N PRO A 37 7.80 16.23 -1.04
CA PRO A 37 8.39 15.75 0.18
C PRO A 37 7.77 14.41 0.54
N HIS A 38 8.44 13.31 0.15
CA HIS A 38 8.16 12.02 0.74
C HIS A 38 8.48 12.18 2.23
N PRO A 39 7.51 11.95 3.13
CA PRO A 39 7.81 11.97 4.54
C PRO A 39 8.96 10.99 4.78
N PRO A 40 9.92 11.37 5.58
CA PRO A 40 11.16 10.64 5.69
C PRO A 40 10.93 9.32 6.44
N LEU A 41 10.56 8.26 5.72
CA LEU A 41 10.77 6.89 6.19
C LEU A 41 12.20 6.72 6.75
N ALA A 42 13.14 7.49 6.22
CA ALA A 42 14.52 7.56 6.67
C ALA A 42 14.69 7.98 8.14
N ARG A 43 13.81 8.80 8.71
CA ARG A 43 13.95 9.25 10.10
C ARG A 43 13.65 8.16 11.14
N LEU A 44 12.72 7.25 10.81
CA LEU A 44 12.43 6.11 11.70
C LEU A 44 13.31 4.89 11.45
N VAL A 45 13.91 4.77 10.26
CA VAL A 45 14.80 3.65 9.91
C VAL A 45 16.26 3.90 10.30
N HIS A 46 16.67 5.16 10.54
CA HIS A 46 18.03 5.52 11.04
C HIS A 46 18.16 5.47 12.57
N LEU A 47 17.42 4.58 13.19
CA LEU A 47 17.53 4.36 14.61
C LEU A 47 18.69 3.39 14.87
N ASP A 48 19.70 3.90 15.57
CA ASP A 48 20.88 3.15 15.99
C ASP A 48 20.47 1.84 16.68
N ASP A 49 20.92 0.74 16.10
CA ASP A 49 20.83 -0.65 16.55
C ASP A 49 19.43 -1.16 16.96
N PRO A 50 18.57 -1.53 15.99
CA PRO A 50 17.27 -2.15 16.29
C PRO A 50 17.41 -3.54 16.95
N LYS A 51 18.62 -4.05 17.15
CA LYS A 51 18.84 -5.38 17.74
C LYS A 51 18.52 -5.44 19.23
N GLN A 52 18.43 -4.31 19.91
CA GLN A 52 18.21 -4.28 21.36
C GLN A 52 16.83 -3.76 21.79
N GLU A 53 16.06 -3.17 20.88
CA GLU A 53 14.81 -2.56 21.25
C GLU A 53 13.66 -3.53 21.13
N GLY A 54 13.14 -3.95 22.24
CA GLY A 54 11.91 -4.71 22.30
C GLY A 54 10.69 -3.88 21.81
N LEU A 55 9.60 -4.55 21.52
CA LEU A 55 8.34 -3.98 21.04
C LEU A 55 7.87 -2.73 21.83
N LYS A 56 8.19 -2.67 23.14
CA LYS A 56 7.88 -1.54 24.01
C LYS A 56 8.63 -0.26 23.62
N ALA A 57 9.90 -0.37 23.25
CA ALA A 57 10.70 0.79 22.82
C ALA A 57 10.17 1.38 21.52
N TRP A 58 9.76 0.53 20.58
CA TRP A 58 9.09 0.96 19.36
C TRP A 58 7.76 1.65 19.62
N THR A 59 6.99 1.16 20.60
CA THR A 59 5.71 1.78 20.98
C THR A 59 5.91 3.21 21.48
N THR A 60 6.92 3.46 22.31
CA THR A 60 7.22 4.82 22.79
C THR A 60 7.57 5.74 21.62
N ARG A 61 8.46 5.31 20.73
CA ARG A 61 8.86 6.12 19.55
C ARG A 61 7.71 6.39 18.59
N VAL A 62 6.88 5.39 18.34
CA VAL A 62 5.73 5.54 17.45
C VAL A 62 4.71 6.51 18.01
N ARG A 63 4.52 6.60 19.33
CA ARG A 63 3.63 7.60 19.95
C ARG A 63 4.07 9.04 19.72
N GLU A 64 5.38 9.26 19.61
CA GLU A 64 5.99 10.56 19.36
C GLU A 64 6.16 10.87 17.86
N ALA A 65 5.87 9.92 16.99
CA ALA A 65 6.00 10.08 15.54
C ALA A 65 4.92 11.01 14.98
N GLU A 66 5.34 11.91 14.09
CA GLU A 66 4.44 12.77 13.33
C GLU A 66 3.73 12.01 12.20
N GLU A 67 4.41 11.00 11.65
CA GLU A 67 3.90 10.16 10.59
C GLU A 67 2.79 9.23 11.11
N ALA A 68 1.91 8.82 10.20
CA ALA A 68 0.88 7.82 10.53
C ALA A 68 1.50 6.43 10.59
N VAL A 69 1.88 6.01 11.80
CA VAL A 69 2.58 4.74 12.07
C VAL A 69 1.87 3.97 13.16
N LEU A 70 1.86 2.63 13.01
CA LEU A 70 1.47 1.72 14.09
C LEU A 70 2.47 0.58 14.25
N VAL A 71 2.50 0.01 15.46
CA VAL A 71 3.28 -1.17 15.83
C VAL A 71 2.33 -2.36 15.93
N LEU A 72 2.68 -3.45 15.25
CA LEU A 72 2.01 -4.75 15.39
C LEU A 72 2.92 -5.74 16.11
N ASP A 73 2.33 -6.56 16.98
CA ASP A 73 3.00 -7.74 17.52
C ASP A 73 3.08 -8.87 16.49
N THR A 74 3.68 -9.99 16.87
CA THR A 74 3.85 -11.19 16.01
C THR A 74 2.53 -11.83 15.56
N ARG A 75 1.42 -11.49 16.21
CA ARG A 75 0.06 -11.99 15.90
C ARG A 75 -0.75 -10.98 15.09
N GLY A 76 -0.17 -9.83 14.71
CA GLY A 76 -0.88 -8.77 14.01
C GLY A 76 -1.80 -7.94 14.91
N ARG A 77 -1.57 -7.95 16.23
CA ARG A 77 -2.30 -7.12 17.20
C ARG A 77 -1.63 -5.76 17.30
N VAL A 78 -2.42 -4.72 17.42
CA VAL A 78 -1.93 -3.36 17.61
C VAL A 78 -1.32 -3.21 19.01
N PHE A 79 -0.06 -2.86 19.06
CA PHE A 79 0.70 -2.65 20.29
C PHE A 79 0.97 -1.18 20.58
N GLY A 80 0.85 -0.32 19.57
CA GLY A 80 0.95 1.13 19.69
C GLY A 80 0.72 1.81 18.35
N MET A 81 0.39 3.09 18.39
CA MET A 81 0.23 3.91 17.19
C MET A 81 0.49 5.38 17.49
N SER A 82 0.82 6.15 16.43
CA SER A 82 0.93 7.60 16.48
C SER A 82 -0.46 8.26 16.49
N ALA A 83 -0.51 9.51 16.94
CA ALA A 83 -1.73 10.32 16.88
C ALA A 83 -2.23 10.48 15.43
N SER A 84 -1.30 10.68 14.49
CA SER A 84 -1.61 10.78 13.06
C SER A 84 -2.24 9.49 12.52
N CYS A 85 -1.74 8.31 12.92
CA CYS A 85 -2.31 7.02 12.54
C CYS A 85 -3.71 6.83 13.16
N ALA A 86 -3.89 7.18 14.42
CA ALA A 86 -5.19 7.12 15.09
C ALA A 86 -6.24 8.00 14.39
N GLY A 87 -5.84 9.22 14.01
CA GLY A 87 -6.69 10.14 13.24
C GLY A 87 -7.02 9.59 11.85
N LEU A 88 -6.04 9.05 11.14
CA LEU A 88 -6.21 8.46 9.82
C LEU A 88 -7.15 7.26 9.86
N LEU A 89 -6.95 6.35 10.81
CA LEU A 89 -7.80 5.17 11.01
C LEU A 89 -9.12 5.50 11.74
N ARG A 90 -9.25 6.71 12.28
CA ARG A 90 -10.41 7.18 13.08
C ARG A 90 -10.70 6.29 14.28
N VAL A 91 -9.67 5.95 15.03
CA VAL A 91 -9.72 5.09 16.20
C VAL A 91 -9.25 5.83 17.45
N ASP A 92 -9.71 5.38 18.60
CA ASP A 92 -9.11 5.71 19.89
C ASP A 92 -7.98 4.71 20.17
N PRO A 93 -6.71 5.16 20.31
CA PRO A 93 -5.59 4.29 20.59
C PRO A 93 -5.80 3.39 21.82
N GLY A 94 -6.47 3.90 22.86
CA GLY A 94 -6.73 3.16 24.09
C GLY A 94 -7.68 1.98 23.88
N GLN A 95 -8.64 2.11 22.97
CA GLN A 95 -9.64 1.07 22.69
C GLN A 95 -9.12 -0.03 21.74
N VAL A 96 -8.12 0.28 20.92
CA VAL A 96 -7.62 -0.66 19.91
C VAL A 96 -6.34 -1.37 20.31
N PHE A 97 -5.77 -1.02 21.47
CA PHE A 97 -4.61 -1.73 22.01
C PHE A 97 -4.90 -3.21 22.22
N GLY A 98 -4.08 -4.08 21.66
CA GLY A 98 -4.25 -5.55 21.71
C GLY A 98 -5.28 -6.12 20.74
N ALA A 99 -6.06 -5.28 20.03
CA ALA A 99 -6.97 -5.74 18.99
C ALA A 99 -6.20 -6.15 17.72
N LEU A 100 -6.72 -7.11 16.96
CA LEU A 100 -6.16 -7.44 15.65
C LEU A 100 -6.38 -6.28 14.68
N LEU A 101 -5.41 -6.00 13.83
CA LEU A 101 -5.54 -4.94 12.81
C LEU A 101 -6.79 -5.14 11.94
N VAL A 102 -7.12 -6.38 11.61
CA VAL A 102 -8.29 -6.74 10.80
C VAL A 102 -9.64 -6.54 11.51
N ASP A 103 -9.63 -6.44 12.84
CA ASP A 103 -10.84 -6.18 13.64
C ASP A 103 -11.09 -4.68 13.84
N ILE A 104 -10.05 -3.86 13.65
CA ILE A 104 -10.13 -2.42 13.84
C ILE A 104 -10.78 -1.73 12.64
N VAL A 105 -10.45 -2.20 11.44
CA VAL A 105 -10.92 -1.67 10.17
C VAL A 105 -11.37 -2.80 9.25
N THR A 106 -12.45 -2.60 8.51
CA THR A 106 -12.86 -3.55 7.49
C THR A 106 -12.01 -3.35 6.24
N LEU A 107 -11.08 -4.27 6.03
CA LEU A 107 -10.23 -4.29 4.83
C LEU A 107 -11.05 -4.75 3.63
N VAL A 108 -11.03 -3.99 2.56
CA VAL A 108 -11.84 -4.26 1.37
C VAL A 108 -10.99 -4.29 0.11
N ASP A 109 -11.48 -4.98 -0.89
CA ASP A 109 -10.85 -5.04 -2.22
C ASP A 109 -11.00 -3.71 -2.99
N PHE A 110 -10.40 -3.65 -4.17
CA PHE A 110 -10.45 -2.47 -5.05
C PHE A 110 -11.61 -2.51 -6.05
N THR A 111 -12.55 -3.43 -5.92
CA THR A 111 -13.76 -3.44 -6.74
C THR A 111 -14.72 -2.31 -6.35
N ALA A 112 -15.65 -2.00 -7.22
CA ALA A 112 -16.69 -1.01 -6.94
C ALA A 112 -17.58 -1.40 -5.74
N ALA A 113 -17.74 -2.71 -5.50
CA ALA A 113 -18.52 -3.24 -4.39
C ALA A 113 -17.80 -3.17 -3.05
N ALA A 114 -16.47 -2.93 -3.03
CA ALA A 114 -15.64 -2.87 -1.83
C ALA A 114 -15.88 -4.08 -0.90
N LEU A 115 -15.72 -5.28 -1.45
CA LEU A 115 -15.95 -6.52 -0.71
C LEU A 115 -14.83 -6.76 0.33
N PRO A 116 -15.15 -7.31 1.51
CA PRO A 116 -14.15 -7.65 2.50
C PRO A 116 -13.08 -8.60 1.94
N LEU A 117 -11.81 -8.36 2.32
CA LEU A 117 -10.71 -9.24 1.92
C LEU A 117 -10.84 -10.61 2.56
N THR A 118 -10.68 -11.66 1.78
CA THR A 118 -10.74 -13.06 2.25
C THR A 118 -9.44 -13.51 2.92
N GLU A 119 -8.28 -13.00 2.44
CA GLU A 119 -6.95 -13.35 2.94
C GLU A 119 -6.11 -12.11 3.27
N PRO A 120 -6.49 -11.32 4.30
CA PRO A 120 -5.78 -10.08 4.60
C PRO A 120 -4.30 -10.29 4.95
N GLY A 121 -3.95 -11.44 5.53
CA GLY A 121 -2.56 -11.77 5.88
C GLY A 121 -1.61 -11.79 4.69
N ARG A 122 -2.09 -12.13 3.49
CA ARG A 122 -1.29 -12.13 2.25
C ARG A 122 -1.36 -10.82 1.49
N GLN A 123 -2.45 -10.08 1.62
CA GLN A 123 -2.76 -8.92 0.80
C GLN A 123 -2.33 -7.61 1.46
N VAL A 124 -2.39 -7.54 2.79
CA VAL A 124 -2.11 -6.32 3.54
C VAL A 124 -0.62 -6.25 3.90
N PRO A 125 0.10 -5.20 3.46
CA PRO A 125 1.54 -5.12 3.59
C PRO A 125 2.11 -5.39 5.00
N PRO A 126 1.60 -4.80 6.10
CA PRO A 126 2.13 -5.08 7.42
C PRO A 126 1.94 -6.54 7.86
N LEU A 127 0.83 -7.18 7.51
CA LEU A 127 0.61 -8.59 7.82
C LEU A 127 1.48 -9.50 6.96
N ARG A 128 1.72 -9.11 5.70
CA ARG A 128 2.66 -9.79 4.82
C ARG A 128 4.09 -9.65 5.33
N ALA A 129 4.48 -8.47 5.83
CA ALA A 129 5.80 -8.27 6.42
C ALA A 129 6.01 -9.16 7.66
N LEU A 130 4.98 -9.33 8.50
CA LEU A 130 5.02 -10.26 9.63
C LEU A 130 5.24 -11.71 9.18
N SER A 131 4.50 -12.17 8.17
CA SER A 131 4.55 -13.56 7.71
C SER A 131 5.81 -13.91 6.94
N THR A 132 6.40 -12.96 6.20
CA THR A 132 7.56 -13.19 5.33
C THR A 132 8.87 -12.76 5.95
N GLY A 133 8.86 -11.92 6.98
CA GLY A 133 10.06 -11.29 7.53
C GLY A 133 10.73 -10.30 6.58
N ALA A 134 10.06 -9.88 5.51
CA ALA A 134 10.56 -8.96 4.50
C ALA A 134 9.69 -7.68 4.43
N LEU A 135 10.30 -6.57 4.02
CA LEU A 135 9.57 -5.34 3.74
C LEU A 135 8.48 -5.61 2.69
N ALA A 136 7.29 -5.09 2.94
CA ALA A 136 6.17 -5.17 2.02
C ALA A 136 5.54 -3.79 1.82
N ARG A 137 5.15 -3.47 0.58
CA ARG A 137 4.45 -2.23 0.26
C ARG A 137 3.27 -2.53 -0.64
N GLY A 138 2.23 -1.72 -0.57
CA GLY A 138 1.08 -1.78 -1.46
C GLY A 138 -0.04 -0.86 -1.01
N LEU A 139 -1.01 -0.71 -1.88
CA LEU A 139 -2.23 0.02 -1.57
C LEU A 139 -3.13 -0.84 -0.69
N VAL A 140 -3.72 -0.22 0.31
CA VAL A 140 -4.73 -0.82 1.19
C VAL A 140 -5.96 0.05 1.15
N ARG A 141 -7.09 -0.59 1.00
CA ARG A 141 -8.40 0.08 1.05
C ARG A 141 -9.17 -0.46 2.24
N PHE A 142 -9.70 0.42 3.04
CA PHE A 142 -10.51 0.01 4.19
C PHE A 142 -11.74 0.89 4.36
N THR A 143 -12.75 0.31 4.96
CA THR A 143 -14.00 0.97 5.31
C THR A 143 -14.14 1.05 6.81
N ARG A 144 -14.50 2.23 7.31
CA ARG A 144 -14.86 2.46 8.70
C ARG A 144 -15.96 3.50 8.79
N ASN A 145 -16.97 3.23 9.61
CA ASN A 145 -18.13 4.11 9.78
C ASN A 145 -18.76 4.54 8.45
N GLY A 146 -18.89 3.59 7.51
CA GLY A 146 -19.47 3.83 6.18
C GLY A 146 -18.61 4.65 5.22
N ARG A 147 -17.38 4.99 5.59
CA ARG A 147 -16.44 5.72 4.72
C ARG A 147 -15.29 4.82 4.30
N THR A 148 -15.04 4.78 3.01
CA THR A 148 -13.94 4.04 2.41
C THR A 148 -12.79 5.00 2.09
N SER A 149 -11.57 4.58 2.40
CA SER A 149 -10.34 5.31 2.08
C SER A 149 -9.26 4.37 1.56
N THR A 150 -8.39 4.90 0.73
CA THR A 150 -7.24 4.19 0.17
C THR A 150 -5.96 4.80 0.71
N HIS A 151 -5.01 3.95 1.05
CA HIS A 151 -3.72 4.36 1.60
C HIS A 151 -2.60 3.56 0.97
N ASP A 152 -1.47 4.21 0.73
CA ASP A 152 -0.21 3.51 0.46
C ASP A 152 0.37 3.08 1.81
N VAL A 153 0.63 1.80 1.94
CA VAL A 153 1.05 1.20 3.21
C VAL A 153 2.36 0.47 3.04
N VAL A 154 3.29 0.76 3.93
CA VAL A 154 4.58 0.07 4.03
C VAL A 154 4.63 -0.71 5.33
N GLY A 155 4.78 -2.02 5.22
CA GLY A 155 5.04 -2.92 6.35
C GLY A 155 6.53 -3.21 6.48
N VAL A 156 7.13 -2.92 7.63
CA VAL A 156 8.54 -3.17 7.93
C VAL A 156 8.63 -4.17 9.08
N PRO A 157 9.20 -5.36 8.86
CA PRO A 157 9.35 -6.33 9.93
C PRO A 157 10.38 -5.83 10.95
N LEU A 158 10.09 -6.02 12.22
CA LEU A 158 11.02 -5.74 13.31
C LEU A 158 12.04 -6.86 13.45
N ALA A 159 13.25 -6.49 13.91
CA ALA A 159 14.33 -7.44 14.13
C ALA A 159 13.90 -8.61 15.02
N LYS A 160 14.48 -9.79 14.76
CA LYS A 160 14.20 -11.05 15.50
C LYS A 160 12.73 -11.48 15.47
N GLY A 161 11.95 -11.00 14.49
CA GLY A 161 10.53 -11.34 14.40
C GLY A 161 9.68 -10.78 15.55
N ALA A 162 10.10 -9.68 16.18
CA ALA A 162 9.37 -9.11 17.32
C ALA A 162 7.99 -8.53 16.94
N GLY A 163 7.76 -8.29 15.65
CA GLY A 163 6.54 -7.68 15.16
C GLY A 163 6.76 -6.96 13.84
N ALA A 164 5.94 -5.96 13.53
CA ALA A 164 6.11 -5.08 12.37
C ALA A 164 5.71 -3.65 12.67
N LEU A 165 6.31 -2.70 11.96
CA LEU A 165 5.82 -1.34 11.82
C LEU A 165 4.95 -1.26 10.56
N ALA A 166 3.91 -0.44 10.62
CA ALA A 166 3.10 -0.12 9.45
C ALA A 166 3.01 1.40 9.30
N PHE A 167 3.45 1.91 8.16
CA PHE A 167 3.39 3.32 7.79
C PHE A 167 2.25 3.52 6.81
N PHE A 168 1.41 4.53 7.03
CA PHE A 168 0.27 4.85 6.20
C PHE A 168 0.44 6.23 5.57
N THR A 169 0.19 6.33 4.27
CA THR A 169 0.15 7.60 3.54
C THR A 169 -1.19 7.68 2.82
N ALA A 170 -1.91 8.79 2.96
CA ALA A 170 -3.14 9.02 2.19
C ALA A 170 -2.80 9.13 0.69
N VAL A 171 -3.67 8.57 -0.16
CA VAL A 171 -3.56 8.60 -1.63
C VAL A 171 -4.66 9.49 -2.19
#